data_a4a2dfd7d6798a690b047cee12247aff
#
_entry.id   a4a2dfd7d6798a690b047cee12247aff
#
_cell.length_a   1.000
_cell.length_b   1.000
_cell.length_c   1.000
_cell.angle_alpha   90.00
_cell.angle_beta   90.00
_cell.angle_gamma   90.00
#
_symmetry.space_group_name_H-M   'P 1'
#
loop_
_entity.id
_entity.type
_entity.pdbx_description
1 polymer ?
#
loop_
_entity_poly.entity_id
_entity_poly.type
_entity_poly.pdbx_seq_one_letter_code
_entity_poly.pdbx_strand_id
1 'polypeptide(L)'
;MSAGLPRTPPRSLLLAVWLLLGAPVLYYGAESIQGARDTLDSRHWPHVTGTIVKHETRGRKYCSVPVIHYTYVVRDNAFESSARVPGVEQCFRSEVASRVANSYPPGSSVRVYYDPQSPQNAALLPGYMTRSAWEGVVFFPMFFLGWLYWGSLLLKGLRSAPKVA
;
A
#
# COMPACT_ATOMS: atom_id res chain seq x y z
N MET A 1 8.12 -14.51 51.22
CA MET A 1 7.47 -14.58 49.87
C MET A 1 8.51 -14.15 48.85
N SER A 2 9.26 -15.09 48.25
CA SER A 2 10.25 -14.79 47.23
C SER A 2 9.53 -14.77 45.88
N ALA A 3 9.36 -13.57 45.33
CA ALA A 3 8.89 -13.39 43.96
C ALA A 3 9.93 -13.98 43.02
N GLY A 4 9.62 -15.12 42.41
CA GLY A 4 10.49 -15.71 41.38
C GLY A 4 10.70 -14.74 40.24
N LEU A 5 11.94 -14.45 39.91
CA LEU A 5 12.33 -13.66 38.74
C LEU A 5 11.69 -14.25 37.48
N PRO A 6 11.15 -13.43 36.58
CA PRO A 6 10.57 -13.92 35.32
C PRO A 6 11.63 -14.71 34.56
N ARG A 7 11.35 -15.98 34.25
CA ARG A 7 12.24 -16.84 33.45
C ARG A 7 12.39 -16.21 32.06
N THR A 8 13.61 -15.87 31.68
CA THR A 8 13.93 -15.44 30.31
C THR A 8 13.46 -16.51 29.32
N PRO A 9 12.73 -16.15 28.26
CA PRO A 9 12.24 -17.12 27.30
C PRO A 9 13.40 -17.88 26.64
N PRO A 10 13.22 -19.16 26.32
CA PRO A 10 14.27 -19.94 25.66
C PRO A 10 14.62 -19.34 24.30
N ARG A 11 15.88 -19.32 23.94
CA ARG A 11 16.40 -18.70 22.69
C ARG A 11 15.74 -19.27 21.44
N SER A 12 15.37 -20.55 21.46
CA SER A 12 14.61 -21.19 20.37
C SER A 12 13.25 -20.53 20.13
N LEU A 13 12.58 -20.14 21.20
CA LEU A 13 11.32 -19.40 21.10
C LEU A 13 11.52 -18.01 20.50
N LEU A 14 12.58 -17.30 20.88
CA LEU A 14 12.91 -15.99 20.31
C LEU A 14 13.24 -16.08 18.81
N LEU A 15 13.94 -17.12 18.39
CA LEU A 15 14.20 -17.39 16.96
C LEU A 15 12.91 -17.72 16.20
N ALA A 16 12.04 -18.54 16.77
CA ALA A 16 10.75 -18.86 16.15
C ALA A 16 9.88 -17.59 15.99
N VAL A 17 9.82 -16.75 17.00
CA VAL A 17 9.12 -15.46 16.93
C VAL A 17 9.74 -14.53 15.89
N TRP A 18 11.07 -14.48 15.82
CA TRP A 18 11.76 -13.66 14.83
C TRP A 18 11.47 -14.11 13.41
N LEU A 19 11.47 -15.42 13.13
CA LEU A 19 11.09 -15.98 11.82
C LEU A 19 9.63 -15.71 11.48
N LEU A 20 8.71 -15.89 12.44
CA LEU A 20 7.28 -15.60 12.26
C LEU A 20 7.00 -14.14 11.94
N LEU A 21 7.72 -13.21 12.55
CA LEU A 21 7.60 -11.78 12.28
C LEU A 21 8.24 -11.37 10.93
N GLY A 22 9.21 -12.15 10.45
CA GLY A 22 9.87 -11.87 9.17
C GLY A 22 8.96 -12.06 7.96
N ALA A 23 8.10 -13.07 7.96
CA ALA A 23 7.21 -13.36 6.84
C ALA A 23 6.27 -12.19 6.49
N PRO A 24 5.51 -11.59 7.42
CA PRO A 24 4.71 -10.41 7.11
C PRO A 24 5.55 -9.19 6.71
N VAL A 25 6.73 -8.99 7.30
CA VAL A 25 7.62 -7.88 6.91
C VAL A 25 8.03 -8.01 5.44
N LEU A 26 8.44 -9.19 5.00
CA LEU A 26 8.82 -9.45 3.61
C LEU A 26 7.62 -9.33 2.66
N TYR A 27 6.46 -9.84 3.04
CA TYR A 27 5.25 -9.77 2.24
C TYR A 27 4.79 -8.32 2.00
N TYR A 28 4.60 -7.54 3.07
CA TYR A 28 4.21 -6.13 2.96
C TYR A 28 5.26 -5.27 2.28
N GLY A 29 6.54 -5.61 2.44
CA GLY A 29 7.62 -4.94 1.74
C GLY A 29 7.56 -5.15 0.24
N ALA A 30 7.33 -6.38 -0.22
CA ALA A 30 7.19 -6.70 -1.62
C ALA A 30 5.99 -5.96 -2.25
N GLU A 31 4.81 -5.97 -1.59
CA GLU A 31 3.64 -5.22 -2.06
C GLU A 31 3.89 -3.70 -2.13
N SER A 32 4.57 -3.13 -1.13
CA SER A 32 4.89 -1.70 -1.10
C SER A 32 5.83 -1.30 -2.24
N ILE A 33 6.81 -2.13 -2.55
CA ILE A 33 7.76 -1.90 -3.66
C ILE A 33 7.05 -2.01 -5.01
N GLN A 34 6.17 -3.01 -5.19
CA GLN A 34 5.39 -3.16 -6.41
C GLN A 34 4.48 -1.95 -6.63
N GLY A 35 3.70 -1.55 -5.62
CA GLY A 35 2.82 -0.39 -5.72
C GLY A 35 3.57 0.92 -6.01
N ALA A 36 4.80 1.08 -5.47
CA ALA A 36 5.63 2.23 -5.78
C ALA A 36 6.14 2.20 -7.24
N ARG A 37 6.56 1.04 -7.75
CA ARG A 37 6.98 0.84 -9.14
C ARG A 37 5.84 1.14 -10.10
N ASP A 38 4.68 0.53 -9.89
CA ASP A 38 3.49 0.73 -10.73
C ASP A 38 3.09 2.21 -10.79
N THR A 39 3.21 2.91 -9.66
CA THR A 39 2.95 4.35 -9.59
C THR A 39 3.97 5.16 -10.41
N LEU A 40 5.25 4.82 -10.34
CA LEU A 40 6.30 5.50 -11.12
C LEU A 40 6.17 5.20 -12.62
N ASP A 41 5.92 3.94 -12.95
CA ASP A 41 5.74 3.48 -14.32
C ASP A 41 4.50 4.10 -14.96
N SER A 42 3.45 4.36 -14.19
CA SER A 42 2.23 5.01 -14.68
C SER A 42 2.45 6.40 -15.29
N ARG A 43 3.56 7.07 -14.98
CA ARG A 43 3.95 8.35 -15.60
C ARG A 43 4.20 8.24 -17.11
N HIS A 44 4.57 7.05 -17.55
CA HIS A 44 4.89 6.75 -18.95
C HIS A 44 3.76 5.99 -19.66
N TRP A 45 2.66 5.74 -18.97
CA TRP A 45 1.54 5.01 -19.55
C TRP A 45 0.86 5.80 -20.65
N PRO A 46 0.47 5.13 -21.74
CA PRO A 46 -0.38 5.73 -22.76
C PRO A 46 -1.75 6.09 -22.13
N HIS A 47 -2.46 6.98 -22.81
CA HIS A 47 -3.77 7.40 -22.34
C HIS A 47 -4.82 7.24 -23.43
N VAL A 48 -6.06 7.05 -23.00
CA VAL A 48 -7.26 7.05 -23.84
C VAL A 48 -8.31 7.96 -23.19
N THR A 49 -9.31 8.32 -23.97
CA THR A 49 -10.49 9.03 -23.45
C THR A 49 -11.42 8.01 -22.82
N GLY A 50 -11.74 8.21 -21.57
CA GLY A 50 -12.76 7.47 -20.83
C GLY A 50 -13.97 8.34 -20.50
N THR A 51 -15.01 7.72 -19.98
CA THR A 51 -16.25 8.38 -19.56
C THR A 51 -16.52 8.09 -18.10
N ILE A 52 -16.86 9.11 -17.34
CA ILE A 52 -17.28 8.97 -15.93
C ILE A 52 -18.67 8.33 -15.92
N VAL A 53 -18.79 7.18 -15.23
CA VAL A 53 -20.06 6.46 -15.09
C VAL A 53 -20.83 7.02 -13.89
N LYS A 54 -20.14 7.07 -12.74
CA LYS A 54 -20.70 7.61 -11.50
C LYS A 54 -19.59 8.08 -10.58
N HIS A 55 -19.96 8.92 -9.65
CA HIS A 55 -19.12 9.21 -8.50
C HIS A 55 -19.86 8.86 -7.22
N GLU A 56 -19.13 8.46 -6.21
CA GLU A 56 -19.68 8.19 -4.88
C GLU A 56 -18.75 8.72 -3.80
N THR A 57 -19.29 8.94 -2.62
CA THR A 57 -18.52 9.32 -1.45
C THR A 57 -18.59 8.17 -0.45
N ARG A 58 -17.47 7.52 -0.19
CA ARG A 58 -17.40 6.42 0.76
C ARG A 58 -17.05 6.93 2.14
N GLY A 59 -18.02 6.85 3.05
CA GLY A 59 -17.85 7.22 4.46
C GLY A 59 -16.93 6.23 5.20
N ARG A 60 -16.04 6.77 6.05
CA ARG A 60 -15.31 6.06 7.11
C ARG A 60 -15.68 6.69 8.45
N LYS A 61 -15.31 6.04 9.57
CA LYS A 61 -15.73 6.46 10.93
C LYS A 61 -15.60 7.97 11.23
N TYR A 62 -14.61 8.64 10.63
CA TYR A 62 -14.34 10.07 10.87
C TYR A 62 -14.14 10.89 9.59
N CYS A 63 -14.39 10.32 8.43
CA CYS A 63 -14.06 10.96 7.17
C CYS A 63 -14.77 10.34 5.98
N SER A 64 -14.71 11.01 4.85
CA SER A 64 -15.26 10.55 3.57
C SER A 64 -14.19 10.62 2.48
N VAL A 65 -14.19 9.63 1.59
CA VAL A 65 -13.28 9.54 0.44
C VAL A 65 -14.11 9.51 -0.84
N PRO A 66 -13.88 10.43 -1.79
CA PRO A 66 -14.55 10.37 -3.09
C PRO A 66 -13.98 9.22 -3.93
N VAL A 67 -14.86 8.48 -4.59
CA VAL A 67 -14.55 7.39 -5.50
C VAL A 67 -15.21 7.67 -6.84
N ILE A 68 -14.43 7.66 -7.92
CA ILE A 68 -14.88 7.92 -9.27
C ILE A 68 -14.88 6.62 -10.05
N HIS A 69 -16.00 6.23 -10.62
CA HIS A 69 -16.12 5.09 -11.51
C HIS A 69 -16.11 5.57 -12.97
N TYR A 70 -15.30 4.96 -13.78
CA TYR A 70 -15.14 5.34 -15.17
C TYR A 70 -14.96 4.13 -16.07
N THR A 71 -15.37 4.26 -17.32
CA THR A 71 -15.18 3.28 -18.38
C THR A 71 -14.26 3.83 -19.46
N TYR A 72 -13.53 2.95 -20.12
CA TYR A 72 -12.64 3.29 -21.23
C TYR A 72 -12.48 2.08 -22.15
N VAL A 73 -12.04 2.33 -23.39
CA VAL A 73 -11.85 1.29 -24.39
C VAL A 73 -10.38 1.25 -24.81
N VAL A 74 -9.79 0.05 -24.77
CA VAL A 74 -8.43 -0.20 -25.25
C VAL A 74 -8.47 -1.39 -26.21
N ARG A 75 -8.03 -1.19 -27.45
CA ARG A 75 -8.00 -2.24 -28.50
C ARG A 75 -9.36 -2.97 -28.60
N ASP A 76 -10.44 -2.19 -28.73
CA ASP A 76 -11.83 -2.67 -28.84
C ASP A 76 -12.40 -3.42 -27.62
N ASN A 77 -11.65 -3.52 -26.54
CA ASN A 77 -12.13 -4.05 -25.27
C ASN A 77 -12.54 -2.92 -24.33
N ALA A 78 -13.75 -3.02 -23.79
CA ALA A 78 -14.24 -2.09 -22.78
C ALA A 78 -13.77 -2.52 -21.38
N PHE A 79 -13.26 -1.58 -20.62
CA PHE A 79 -12.83 -1.75 -19.25
C PHE A 79 -13.60 -0.80 -18.34
N GLU A 80 -13.88 -1.27 -17.14
CA GLU A 80 -14.42 -0.45 -16.06
C GLU A 80 -13.42 -0.43 -14.90
N SER A 81 -13.17 0.74 -14.36
CA SER A 81 -12.29 0.90 -13.21
C SER A 81 -12.85 1.94 -12.24
N SER A 82 -12.34 1.91 -11.03
CA SER A 82 -12.67 2.91 -10.01
C SER A 82 -11.39 3.49 -9.44
N ALA A 83 -11.27 4.81 -9.51
CA ALA A 83 -10.17 5.52 -8.90
C ALA A 83 -10.65 6.27 -7.65
N ARG A 84 -9.86 6.20 -6.59
CA ARG A 84 -9.88 7.23 -5.57
C ARG A 84 -9.23 8.47 -6.19
N VAL A 85 -9.82 9.64 -5.95
CA VAL A 85 -9.21 10.86 -6.49
C VAL A 85 -7.83 11.04 -5.85
N PRO A 86 -6.76 11.06 -6.65
CA PRO A 86 -5.41 11.25 -6.14
C PRO A 86 -5.28 12.58 -5.40
N GLY A 87 -4.48 12.61 -4.37
CA GLY A 87 -4.37 13.78 -3.48
C GLY A 87 -5.46 13.85 -2.41
N VAL A 88 -6.48 13.01 -2.52
CA VAL A 88 -7.67 13.00 -1.68
C VAL A 88 -7.76 11.70 -0.84
N GLU A 89 -6.68 10.97 -0.69
CA GLU A 89 -6.63 9.86 0.28
C GLU A 89 -6.71 10.33 1.74
N GLN A 90 -6.55 11.63 1.95
CA GLN A 90 -6.84 12.22 3.24
C GLN A 90 -8.33 12.16 3.50
N CYS A 91 -8.66 11.76 4.69
CA CYS A 91 -10.01 11.83 5.21
C CYS A 91 -10.49 13.29 5.20
N PHE A 92 -11.42 13.60 4.34
CA PHE A 92 -12.07 14.91 4.30
C PHE A 92 -13.32 14.95 5.17
N ARG A 93 -13.69 16.14 5.57
CA ARG A 93 -15.07 16.39 5.95
C ARG A 93 -15.96 16.02 4.76
N SER A 94 -17.12 15.45 5.04
CA SER A 94 -18.07 14.96 4.02
C SER A 94 -18.35 15.97 2.91
N GLU A 95 -18.47 17.25 3.26
CA GLU A 95 -18.72 18.36 2.32
C GLU A 95 -17.58 18.56 1.30
N VAL A 96 -16.33 18.41 1.73
CA VAL A 96 -15.16 18.56 0.85
C VAL A 96 -15.07 17.35 -0.08
N ALA A 97 -15.28 16.14 0.44
CA ALA A 97 -15.32 14.93 -0.35
C ALA A 97 -16.40 14.99 -1.44
N SER A 98 -17.59 15.47 -1.09
CA SER A 98 -18.69 15.64 -2.04
C SER A 98 -18.37 16.70 -3.10
N ARG A 99 -17.75 17.83 -2.74
CA ARG A 99 -17.31 18.83 -3.73
C ARG A 99 -16.32 18.26 -4.74
N VAL A 100 -15.36 17.49 -4.27
CA VAL A 100 -14.39 16.85 -5.16
C VAL A 100 -15.08 15.79 -6.03
N ALA A 101 -15.97 14.97 -5.50
CA ALA A 101 -16.72 14.01 -6.29
C ALA A 101 -17.55 14.70 -7.38
N ASN A 102 -18.21 15.80 -7.05
CA ASN A 102 -19.04 16.58 -7.98
C ASN A 102 -18.23 17.28 -9.08
N SER A 103 -16.91 17.43 -8.95
CA SER A 103 -16.06 17.92 -10.04
C SER A 103 -15.85 16.89 -11.16
N TYR A 104 -16.34 15.66 -10.98
CA TYR A 104 -16.34 14.58 -11.96
C TYR A 104 -17.81 14.16 -12.29
N PRO A 105 -18.57 14.98 -13.02
CA PRO A 105 -19.98 14.67 -13.27
C PRO A 105 -20.11 13.44 -14.19
N PRO A 106 -21.13 12.57 -13.93
CA PRO A 106 -21.41 11.44 -14.80
C PRO A 106 -21.63 11.87 -16.24
N GLY A 107 -21.12 11.06 -17.18
CA GLY A 107 -21.15 11.36 -18.62
C GLY A 107 -20.03 12.27 -19.10
N SER A 108 -19.22 12.87 -18.22
CA SER A 108 -18.08 13.68 -18.64
C SER A 108 -16.93 12.85 -19.13
N SER A 109 -16.19 13.38 -20.11
CA SER A 109 -14.96 12.77 -20.63
C SER A 109 -13.80 13.01 -19.70
N VAL A 110 -12.96 12.00 -19.51
CA VAL A 110 -11.76 12.06 -18.67
C VAL A 110 -10.59 11.35 -19.37
N ARG A 111 -9.39 11.81 -19.11
CA ARG A 111 -8.18 11.15 -19.59
C ARG A 111 -7.84 9.98 -18.66
N VAL A 112 -7.76 8.77 -19.22
CA VAL A 112 -7.45 7.53 -18.49
C VAL A 112 -6.09 7.03 -18.96
N TYR A 113 -5.16 6.89 -18.05
CA TYR A 113 -3.85 6.29 -18.29
C TYR A 113 -3.91 4.82 -17.93
N TYR A 114 -3.44 3.94 -18.80
CA TYR A 114 -3.54 2.49 -18.61
C TYR A 114 -2.20 1.79 -18.82
N ASP A 115 -2.01 0.69 -18.11
CA ASP A 115 -0.85 -0.18 -18.31
C ASP A 115 -0.98 -0.94 -19.64
N PRO A 116 -0.03 -0.80 -20.58
CA PRO A 116 -0.09 -1.53 -21.84
C PRO A 116 -0.05 -3.05 -21.73
N GLN A 117 0.55 -3.57 -20.65
CA GLN A 117 0.66 -5.01 -20.37
C GLN A 117 -0.59 -5.54 -19.67
N SER A 118 -1.23 -4.71 -18.87
CA SER A 118 -2.43 -5.05 -18.09
C SER A 118 -3.47 -3.93 -18.16
N PRO A 119 -4.22 -3.79 -19.28
CA PRO A 119 -5.10 -2.67 -19.53
C PRO A 119 -6.19 -2.42 -18.48
N GLN A 120 -6.51 -3.42 -17.65
CA GLN A 120 -7.39 -3.27 -16.48
C GLN A 120 -6.79 -2.39 -15.38
N ASN A 121 -5.48 -2.24 -15.36
CA ASN A 121 -4.78 -1.33 -14.44
C ASN A 121 -4.77 0.06 -15.06
N ALA A 122 -5.54 0.97 -14.47
CA ALA A 122 -5.66 2.31 -14.99
C ALA A 122 -5.69 3.35 -13.87
N ALA A 123 -5.25 4.56 -14.21
CA ALA A 123 -5.20 5.70 -13.31
C ALA A 123 -5.72 6.96 -13.99
N LEU A 124 -6.41 7.81 -13.24
CA LEU A 124 -6.83 9.13 -13.71
C LEU A 124 -5.69 10.15 -13.60
N LEU A 125 -4.79 9.99 -12.65
CA LEU A 125 -3.60 10.84 -12.47
C LEU A 125 -2.36 9.95 -12.32
N PRO A 126 -1.54 9.87 -13.37
CA PRO A 126 -0.34 9.04 -13.36
C PRO A 126 0.75 9.64 -12.44
N GLY A 127 1.55 8.76 -11.84
CA GLY A 127 2.68 9.16 -10.99
C GLY A 127 2.29 9.70 -9.62
N TYR A 128 1.01 9.62 -9.25
CA TYR A 128 0.57 10.03 -7.94
C TYR A 128 0.80 8.91 -6.93
N MET A 129 1.75 9.12 -6.04
CA MET A 129 2.06 8.17 -4.97
C MET A 129 1.11 8.39 -3.79
N THR A 130 0.36 7.37 -3.43
CA THR A 130 -0.55 7.41 -2.30
C THR A 130 0.21 7.56 -0.97
N ARG A 131 -0.43 8.11 0.05
CA ARG A 131 0.19 8.23 1.37
C ARG A 131 0.62 6.85 1.92
N SER A 132 -0.20 5.83 1.71
CA SER A 132 0.12 4.45 2.12
C SER A 132 1.34 3.89 1.38
N ALA A 133 1.51 4.22 0.10
CA ALA A 133 2.71 3.85 -0.66
C ALA A 133 3.96 4.57 -0.13
N TRP A 134 3.87 5.86 0.17
CA TRP A 134 4.96 6.62 0.80
C TRP A 134 5.33 6.03 2.17
N GLU A 135 4.35 5.76 3.02
CA GLU A 135 4.56 5.14 4.33
C GLU A 135 5.27 3.78 4.17
N GLY A 136 4.86 2.96 3.20
CA GLY A 136 5.52 1.70 2.89
C GLY A 136 6.98 1.88 2.46
N VAL A 137 7.27 2.80 1.56
CA VAL A 137 8.63 3.06 1.06
C VAL A 137 9.56 3.58 2.17
N VAL A 138 9.05 4.37 3.11
CA VAL A 138 9.87 4.94 4.20
C VAL A 138 10.00 3.97 5.37
N PHE A 139 8.89 3.39 5.84
CA PHE A 139 8.90 2.57 7.05
C PHE A 139 9.40 1.14 6.81
N PHE A 140 9.18 0.58 5.62
CA PHE A 140 9.63 -0.78 5.34
C PHE A 140 11.15 -0.95 5.49
N PRO A 141 12.03 -0.13 4.90
CA PRO A 141 13.48 -0.26 5.09
C PRO A 141 13.88 -0.13 6.57
N MET A 142 13.25 0.76 7.30
CA MET A 142 13.53 0.98 8.72
C MET A 142 13.18 -0.25 9.56
N PHE A 143 11.98 -0.81 9.37
CA PHE A 143 11.55 -2.05 10.04
C PHE A 143 12.39 -3.24 9.62
N PHE A 144 12.74 -3.36 8.35
CA PHE A 144 13.56 -4.44 7.81
C PHE A 144 14.97 -4.43 8.40
N LEU A 145 15.61 -3.26 8.47
CA LEU A 145 16.92 -3.11 9.10
C LEU A 145 16.88 -3.41 10.60
N GLY A 146 15.85 -2.94 11.30
CA GLY A 146 15.62 -3.26 12.71
C GLY A 146 15.45 -4.77 12.94
N TRP A 147 14.68 -5.44 12.09
CA TRP A 147 14.47 -6.88 12.12
C TRP A 147 15.77 -7.66 11.87
N LEU A 148 16.58 -7.26 10.87
CA LEU A 148 17.90 -7.83 10.60
C LEU A 148 18.86 -7.62 11.77
N TYR A 149 18.89 -6.41 12.34
CA TYR A 149 19.73 -6.10 13.49
C TYR A 149 19.38 -6.97 14.69
N TRP A 150 18.10 -7.11 15.01
CA TRP A 150 17.63 -7.99 16.08
C TRP A 150 18.01 -9.45 15.84
N GLY A 151 17.80 -9.95 14.63
CA GLY A 151 18.24 -11.29 14.22
C GLY A 151 19.75 -11.50 14.41
N SER A 152 20.57 -10.52 14.07
CA SER A 152 22.01 -10.57 14.26
C SER A 152 22.43 -10.71 15.73
N LEU A 153 21.72 -10.03 16.63
CA LEU A 153 21.94 -10.14 18.08
C LEU A 153 21.56 -11.52 18.61
N LEU A 154 20.45 -12.09 18.15
CA LEU A 154 20.04 -13.44 18.51
C LEU A 154 21.07 -14.49 18.06
N LEU A 155 21.57 -14.39 16.84
CA LEU A 155 22.59 -15.30 16.30
C LEU A 155 23.94 -15.17 17.01
N LYS A 156 24.40 -13.96 17.34
CA LYS A 156 25.61 -13.74 18.15
C LYS A 156 25.47 -14.38 19.53
N GLY A 157 24.31 -14.21 20.16
CA GLY A 157 24.05 -14.86 21.45
C GLY A 157 24.06 -16.40 21.40
N LEU A 158 23.77 -17.02 20.26
CA LEU A 158 23.88 -18.47 20.05
C LEU A 158 25.32 -18.93 19.94
N ARG A 159 26.20 -18.14 19.29
CA ARG A 159 27.63 -18.46 19.13
C ARG A 159 28.43 -18.34 20.41
N SER A 160 27.97 -17.49 21.35
CA SER A 160 28.66 -17.27 22.64
C SER A 160 28.18 -18.19 23.76
N ALA A 161 27.28 -19.14 23.50
CA ALA A 161 26.93 -20.15 24.50
C ALA A 161 28.12 -21.06 24.79
N PRO A 162 28.57 -21.20 26.05
CA PRO A 162 29.65 -22.10 26.39
C PRO A 162 29.27 -23.54 26.00
N LYS A 163 30.16 -24.23 25.28
CA LYS A 163 30.02 -25.67 25.08
C LYS A 163 30.08 -26.30 26.47
N VAL A 164 28.95 -26.82 26.95
CA VAL A 164 28.93 -27.67 28.13
C VAL A 164 29.65 -28.94 27.75
N ALA A 165 30.81 -29.14 28.35
CA ALA A 165 31.62 -30.36 28.21
C ALA A 165 31.01 -31.47 29.07
#